data_b8164102ab551f726031100094a48387
#
_entry.id   b8164102ab551f726031100094a48387
#
_cell.length_a   1.000
_cell.length_b   1.000
_cell.length_c   1.000
_cell.angle_alpha   90.00
_cell.angle_beta   90.00
_cell.angle_gamma   90.00
#
_symmetry.space_group_name_H-M   'P 1'
#
loop_
_entity.id
_entity.type
_entity.pdbx_description
1 polymer ?
#
loop_
_entity_poly.entity_id
_entity_poly.type
_entity_poly.pdbx_seq_one_letter_code
_entity_poly.pdbx_strand_id
1 'polypeptide(L)'
;RVDPMYHEKIDSLLDTYARKLAANMNHGYEIDARVPSILIAGGSNFPVRKKEKQNAARDSNMQEWQYIQGLLDKIRSTGMGGIRQDDPQAIPKLQKKLAGLEKAQETMKAVNAYYRKHGTLDGCPHLSPENLENLKADMASGWHYEKKPFQSWELSNNNAEIRRVRQRIESLTRANEVAYVGWEFDGGHV
;
A
#
# COMPACT_ATOMS: atom_id res chain seq x y z
N ARG A 1 -0.47 5.47 -10.09
CA ARG A 1 -1.80 6.06 -9.86
C ARG A 1 -2.54 5.17 -8.87
N VAL A 2 -2.82 5.69 -7.68
CA VAL A 2 -3.46 4.93 -6.59
C VAL A 2 -4.98 4.85 -6.83
N ASP A 3 -5.58 3.71 -6.45
CA ASP A 3 -7.03 3.52 -6.55
C ASP A 3 -7.77 4.55 -5.67
N PRO A 4 -8.86 5.19 -6.19
CA PRO A 4 -9.64 6.19 -5.45
C PRO A 4 -10.11 5.75 -4.07
N MET A 5 -10.35 4.48 -3.84
CA MET A 5 -10.75 3.95 -2.52
C MET A 5 -9.71 4.17 -1.41
N TYR A 6 -8.47 4.51 -1.75
CA TYR A 6 -7.42 4.83 -0.79
C TYR A 6 -7.23 6.33 -0.56
N HIS A 7 -7.89 7.20 -1.34
CA HIS A 7 -7.67 8.64 -1.29
C HIS A 7 -7.98 9.22 0.09
N GLU A 8 -9.12 8.92 0.67
CA GLU A 8 -9.50 9.38 2.02
C GLU A 8 -8.44 9.01 3.09
N LYS A 9 -7.93 7.78 3.03
CA LYS A 9 -6.88 7.33 3.94
C LYS A 9 -5.56 8.09 3.72
N ILE A 10 -5.20 8.35 2.47
CA ILE A 10 -4.00 9.11 2.11
C ILE A 10 -4.15 10.56 2.61
N ASP A 11 -5.29 11.19 2.38
CA ASP A 11 -5.57 12.57 2.81
C ASP A 11 -5.50 12.69 4.33
N SER A 12 -6.08 11.75 5.07
CA SER A 12 -5.99 11.68 6.53
C SER A 12 -4.55 11.52 7.04
N LEU A 13 -3.74 10.70 6.36
CA LEU A 13 -2.33 10.53 6.70
C LEU A 13 -1.51 11.78 6.38
N LEU A 14 -1.79 12.45 5.27
CA LEU A 14 -1.13 13.71 4.87
C LEU A 14 -1.43 14.82 5.88
N ASP A 15 -2.69 14.97 6.29
CA ASP A 15 -3.10 15.94 7.31
C ASP A 15 -2.42 15.65 8.65
N THR A 16 -2.36 14.40 9.04
CA THR A 16 -1.65 13.97 10.25
C THR A 16 -0.16 14.28 10.17
N TYR A 17 0.46 14.01 9.04
CA TYR A 17 1.88 14.33 8.78
C TYR A 17 2.14 15.82 8.90
N ALA A 18 1.33 16.65 8.21
CA ALA A 18 1.50 18.10 8.21
C ALA A 18 1.38 18.69 9.61
N ARG A 19 0.35 18.29 10.36
CA ARG A 19 0.13 18.79 11.74
C ARG A 19 1.27 18.37 12.68
N LYS A 20 1.68 17.10 12.63
CA LYS A 20 2.75 16.60 13.48
C LYS A 20 4.11 17.22 13.12
N LEU A 21 4.39 17.41 11.85
CA LEU A 21 5.63 18.06 11.39
C LEU A 21 5.69 19.52 11.90
N ALA A 22 4.62 20.27 11.73
CA ALA A 22 4.56 21.66 12.22
C ALA A 22 4.73 21.73 13.75
N ALA A 23 4.07 20.85 14.50
CA ALA A 23 4.20 20.79 15.95
C ALA A 23 5.64 20.43 16.38
N ASN A 24 6.27 19.44 15.73
CA ASN A 24 7.64 19.02 16.02
C ASN A 24 8.66 20.15 15.73
N MET A 25 8.50 20.86 14.61
CA MET A 25 9.37 21.99 14.26
C MET A 25 9.21 23.13 15.30
N ASN A 26 7.98 23.51 15.65
CA ASN A 26 7.74 24.55 16.66
C ASN A 26 8.35 24.15 18.01
N HIS A 27 8.15 22.88 18.42
CA HIS A 27 8.76 22.35 19.65
C HIS A 27 10.29 22.38 19.59
N GLY A 28 10.88 22.08 18.44
CA GLY A 28 12.33 22.23 18.22
C GLY A 28 12.83 23.65 18.44
N TYR A 29 12.14 24.66 17.90
CA TYR A 29 12.46 26.08 18.14
C TYR A 29 12.33 26.46 19.61
N GLU A 30 11.29 26.00 20.29
CA GLU A 30 11.12 26.23 21.74
C GLU A 30 12.26 25.60 22.57
N ILE A 31 12.70 24.38 22.21
CA ILE A 31 13.83 23.73 22.85
C ILE A 31 15.09 24.55 22.64
N ASP A 32 15.34 24.99 21.41
CA ASP A 32 16.56 25.74 21.08
C ASP A 32 16.62 27.11 21.76
N ALA A 33 15.49 27.74 22.01
CA ALA A 33 15.40 29.00 22.74
C ALA A 33 15.72 28.90 24.25
N ARG A 34 15.70 27.69 24.85
CA ARG A 34 15.83 27.50 26.32
C ARG A 34 17.22 27.87 26.86
N VAL A 35 18.28 27.58 26.12
CA VAL A 35 19.66 27.83 26.55
C VAL A 35 20.48 28.32 25.38
N PRO A 36 21.07 29.49 25.42
CA PRO A 36 21.91 30.01 24.35
C PRO A 36 23.19 29.17 24.17
N SER A 37 23.83 29.33 23.03
CA SER A 37 25.14 28.71 22.79
C SER A 37 26.18 29.20 23.79
N ILE A 38 27.13 28.33 24.16
CA ILE A 38 28.27 28.69 25.01
C ILE A 38 29.10 29.81 24.40
N LEU A 39 29.13 29.91 23.07
CA LEU A 39 29.82 30.97 22.32
C LEU A 39 29.19 32.36 22.56
N ILE A 40 27.89 32.41 22.86
CA ILE A 40 27.15 33.62 23.15
C ILE A 40 27.15 33.91 24.65
N ALA A 41 26.93 32.89 25.47
CA ALA A 41 26.81 33.01 26.92
C ALA A 41 28.15 33.15 27.64
N GLY A 42 29.26 32.78 27.02
CA GLY A 42 30.57 32.68 27.67
C GLY A 42 30.72 31.45 28.58
N GLY A 43 31.95 31.10 28.93
CA GLY A 43 32.25 29.88 29.69
C GLY A 43 32.08 29.97 31.21
N SER A 44 32.16 31.20 31.78
CA SER A 44 32.35 31.38 33.23
C SER A 44 31.17 30.96 34.12
N ASN A 45 29.93 31.00 33.62
CA ASN A 45 28.72 30.58 34.35
C ASN A 45 27.73 29.85 33.45
N PHE A 46 28.27 29.05 32.55
CA PHE A 46 27.42 28.34 31.60
C PHE A 46 26.52 27.32 32.32
N PRO A 47 25.20 27.34 32.08
CA PRO A 47 24.24 26.51 32.82
C PRO A 47 24.24 25.05 32.31
N VAL A 48 25.27 24.28 32.64
CA VAL A 48 25.51 22.90 32.15
C VAL A 48 24.27 22.01 32.32
N ARG A 49 23.67 21.95 33.53
CA ARG A 49 22.48 21.12 33.79
C ARG A 49 21.26 21.50 32.93
N LYS A 50 21.08 22.78 32.63
CA LYS A 50 20.01 23.23 31.73
C LYS A 50 20.31 22.80 30.28
N LYS A 51 21.59 22.83 29.90
CA LYS A 51 22.03 22.39 28.58
C LYS A 51 21.83 20.87 28.39
N GLU A 52 22.16 20.08 29.40
CA GLU A 52 21.89 18.62 29.37
C GLU A 52 20.40 18.32 29.19
N LYS A 53 19.52 19.03 29.93
CA LYS A 53 18.06 18.91 29.73
C LYS A 53 17.61 19.34 28.34
N GLN A 54 18.21 20.40 27.78
CA GLN A 54 17.94 20.83 26.42
C GLN A 54 18.36 19.74 25.41
N ASN A 55 19.52 19.13 25.59
CA ASN A 55 20.00 18.06 24.71
C ASN A 55 19.09 16.84 24.77
N ALA A 56 18.69 16.37 25.97
CA ALA A 56 17.73 15.29 26.12
C ALA A 56 16.37 15.60 25.44
N ALA A 57 15.90 16.84 25.54
CA ALA A 57 14.69 17.28 24.83
C ALA A 57 14.88 17.29 23.30
N ARG A 58 16.06 17.67 22.81
CA ARG A 58 16.38 17.57 21.38
C ARG A 58 16.39 16.13 20.87
N ASP A 59 16.98 15.21 21.66
CA ASP A 59 16.98 13.78 21.31
C ASP A 59 15.56 13.23 21.20
N SER A 60 14.69 13.58 22.15
CA SER A 60 13.28 13.20 22.11
C SER A 60 12.54 13.79 20.90
N ASN A 61 12.80 15.08 20.59
CA ASN A 61 12.21 15.75 19.43
C ASN A 61 12.70 15.11 18.11
N MET A 62 13.94 14.67 18.04
CA MET A 62 14.50 13.96 16.91
C MET A 62 13.87 12.59 16.72
N GLN A 63 13.60 11.84 17.79
CA GLN A 63 12.87 10.55 17.73
C GLN A 63 11.45 10.75 17.19
N GLU A 64 10.77 11.81 17.63
CA GLU A 64 9.45 12.15 17.10
C GLU A 64 9.52 12.53 15.61
N TRP A 65 10.52 13.30 15.20
CA TRP A 65 10.76 13.60 13.79
C TRP A 65 10.97 12.35 12.93
N GLN A 66 11.75 11.37 13.41
CA GLN A 66 11.94 10.09 12.72
C GLN A 66 10.61 9.34 12.55
N TYR A 67 9.78 9.31 13.59
CA TYR A 67 8.43 8.75 13.49
C TYR A 67 7.58 9.46 12.44
N ILE A 68 7.64 10.80 12.40
CA ILE A 68 6.91 11.61 11.42
C ILE A 68 7.39 11.30 9.99
N GLN A 69 8.70 11.15 9.78
CA GLN A 69 9.23 10.75 8.47
C GLN A 69 8.72 9.36 8.05
N GLY A 70 8.56 8.43 8.98
CA GLY A 70 7.95 7.13 8.72
C GLY A 70 6.49 7.18 8.22
N LEU A 71 5.76 8.28 8.50
CA LEU A 71 4.43 8.47 7.92
C LEU A 71 4.46 8.67 6.40
N LEU A 72 5.53 9.24 5.85
CA LEU A 72 5.70 9.38 4.39
C LEU A 72 5.79 8.01 3.71
N ASP A 73 6.52 7.08 4.31
CA ASP A 73 6.62 5.72 3.77
C ASP A 73 5.28 4.99 3.86
N LYS A 74 4.52 5.23 4.94
CA LYS A 74 3.17 4.72 5.09
C LYS A 74 2.21 5.29 4.03
N ILE A 75 2.32 6.58 3.73
CA ILE A 75 1.56 7.24 2.66
C ILE A 75 1.92 6.63 1.30
N ARG A 76 3.22 6.51 0.99
CA ARG A 76 3.72 5.96 -0.27
C ARG A 76 3.30 4.50 -0.48
N SER A 77 3.28 3.71 0.58
CA SER A 77 2.91 2.28 0.53
C SER A 77 1.39 2.05 0.57
N THR A 78 0.59 3.09 0.85
CA THR A 78 -0.87 2.95 0.90
C THR A 78 -1.41 2.59 -0.48
N GLY A 79 -2.16 1.50 -0.55
CA GLY A 79 -2.69 0.97 -1.81
C GLY A 79 -1.74 0.08 -2.60
N MET A 80 -0.46 -0.04 -2.18
CA MET A 80 0.53 -0.90 -2.84
C MET A 80 0.73 -2.25 -2.13
N GLY A 81 0.26 -2.36 -0.90
CA GLY A 81 0.34 -3.58 -0.10
C GLY A 81 -0.79 -4.57 -0.36
N GLY A 82 -0.65 -5.79 0.18
CA GLY A 82 -1.74 -6.76 0.20
C GLY A 82 -2.94 -6.28 1.03
N ILE A 83 -4.13 -6.74 0.66
CA ILE A 83 -5.35 -6.44 1.43
C ILE A 83 -5.27 -7.20 2.76
N ARG A 84 -5.32 -6.49 3.87
CA ARG A 84 -5.25 -7.08 5.21
C ARG A 84 -6.59 -7.69 5.62
N GLN A 85 -6.56 -8.67 6.52
CA GLN A 85 -7.77 -9.34 7.01
C GLN A 85 -8.60 -8.42 7.93
N ASP A 86 -7.93 -7.55 8.66
CA ASP A 86 -8.53 -6.57 9.57
C ASP A 86 -9.00 -5.26 8.89
N ASP A 87 -8.89 -5.19 7.56
CA ASP A 87 -9.38 -4.03 6.80
C ASP A 87 -10.91 -4.09 6.69
N PRO A 88 -11.65 -3.10 7.23
CA PRO A 88 -13.12 -3.07 7.14
C PRO A 88 -13.63 -3.14 5.69
N GLN A 89 -12.82 -2.73 4.73
CA GLN A 89 -13.13 -2.78 3.30
C GLN A 89 -12.42 -3.93 2.57
N ALA A 90 -11.99 -4.97 3.29
CA ALA A 90 -11.28 -6.09 2.67
C ALA A 90 -12.12 -6.78 1.59
N ILE A 91 -13.39 -7.05 1.84
CA ILE A 91 -14.29 -7.73 0.90
C ILE A 91 -14.49 -6.92 -0.39
N PRO A 92 -14.90 -5.63 -0.37
CA PRO A 92 -15.00 -4.81 -1.57
C PRO A 92 -13.70 -4.74 -2.38
N LYS A 93 -12.56 -4.61 -1.70
CA LYS A 93 -11.25 -4.57 -2.34
C LYS A 93 -10.90 -5.88 -3.02
N LEU A 94 -11.18 -7.01 -2.37
CA LEU A 94 -10.96 -8.34 -2.94
C LEU A 94 -11.90 -8.62 -4.11
N GLN A 95 -13.15 -8.20 -4.04
CA GLN A 95 -14.10 -8.31 -5.15
C GLN A 95 -13.64 -7.53 -6.38
N LYS A 96 -13.14 -6.30 -6.18
CA LYS A 96 -12.56 -5.49 -7.27
C LYS A 96 -11.32 -6.16 -7.87
N LYS A 97 -10.43 -6.70 -7.03
CA LYS A 97 -9.27 -7.48 -7.49
C LYS A 97 -9.71 -8.70 -8.28
N LEU A 98 -10.72 -9.43 -7.79
CA LEU A 98 -11.28 -10.60 -8.47
C LEU A 98 -11.80 -10.26 -9.85
N ALA A 99 -12.62 -9.23 -9.98
CA ALA A 99 -13.16 -8.78 -11.26
C ALA A 99 -12.04 -8.41 -12.25
N GLY A 100 -10.97 -7.78 -11.78
CA GLY A 100 -9.78 -7.48 -12.60
C GLY A 100 -9.07 -8.75 -13.10
N LEU A 101 -8.88 -9.74 -12.24
CA LEU A 101 -8.26 -11.03 -12.58
C LEU A 101 -9.12 -11.83 -13.57
N GLU A 102 -10.43 -11.86 -13.38
CA GLU A 102 -11.38 -12.54 -14.29
C GLU A 102 -11.36 -11.88 -15.66
N LYS A 103 -11.42 -10.55 -15.73
CA LYS A 103 -11.30 -9.80 -16.98
C LYS A 103 -9.96 -10.07 -17.69
N ALA A 104 -8.86 -10.10 -16.93
CA ALA A 104 -7.54 -10.45 -17.49
C ALA A 104 -7.53 -11.88 -18.06
N GLN A 105 -8.15 -12.84 -17.36
CA GLN A 105 -8.27 -14.22 -17.82
C GLN A 105 -9.06 -14.34 -19.12
N GLU A 106 -10.17 -13.62 -19.24
CA GLU A 106 -10.96 -13.59 -20.46
C GLU A 106 -10.19 -12.95 -21.60
N THR A 107 -9.51 -11.83 -21.35
CA THR A 107 -8.66 -11.15 -22.32
C THR A 107 -7.55 -12.07 -22.85
N MET A 108 -6.80 -12.73 -21.97
CA MET A 108 -5.74 -13.67 -22.36
C MET A 108 -6.27 -14.80 -23.23
N LYS A 109 -7.44 -15.38 -22.88
CA LYS A 109 -8.08 -16.42 -23.69
C LYS A 109 -8.53 -15.90 -25.04
N ALA A 110 -9.13 -14.71 -25.10
CA ALA A 110 -9.63 -14.09 -26.33
C ALA A 110 -8.47 -13.76 -27.29
N VAL A 111 -7.37 -13.21 -26.77
CA VAL A 111 -6.17 -12.89 -27.56
C VAL A 111 -5.52 -14.16 -28.10
N ASN A 112 -5.38 -15.21 -27.29
CA ASN A 112 -4.85 -16.50 -27.75
C ASN A 112 -5.76 -17.15 -28.80
N ALA A 113 -7.08 -17.01 -28.68
CA ALA A 113 -8.03 -17.50 -29.67
C ALA A 113 -7.93 -16.71 -30.98
N TYR A 114 -7.82 -15.38 -30.91
CA TYR A 114 -7.62 -14.52 -32.05
C TYR A 114 -6.34 -14.89 -32.81
N TYR A 115 -5.22 -14.99 -32.07
CA TYR A 115 -3.92 -15.36 -32.67
C TYR A 115 -3.96 -16.76 -33.34
N ARG A 116 -4.61 -17.73 -32.73
CA ARG A 116 -4.76 -19.08 -33.30
C ARG A 116 -5.56 -19.04 -34.62
N LYS A 117 -6.53 -18.13 -34.72
CA LYS A 117 -7.38 -17.99 -35.92
C LYS A 117 -6.69 -17.23 -37.07
N HIS A 118 -5.92 -16.18 -36.72
CA HIS A 118 -5.39 -15.23 -37.73
C HIS A 118 -3.88 -15.36 -37.96
N GLY A 119 -3.14 -16.06 -37.09
CA GLY A 119 -1.69 -16.19 -37.15
C GLY A 119 -0.91 -14.93 -36.82
N THR A 120 -1.60 -13.82 -36.54
CA THR A 120 -1.04 -12.51 -36.20
C THR A 120 -1.83 -11.84 -35.11
N LEU A 121 -1.22 -10.87 -34.42
CA LEU A 121 -1.88 -9.99 -33.45
C LEU A 121 -2.41 -8.69 -34.09
N ASP A 122 -2.14 -8.47 -35.38
CA ASP A 122 -2.56 -7.24 -36.05
C ASP A 122 -4.08 -7.10 -36.07
N GLY A 123 -4.57 -5.96 -35.62
CA GLY A 123 -6.00 -5.69 -35.56
C GLY A 123 -6.75 -6.44 -34.45
N CYS A 124 -6.05 -7.03 -33.46
CA CYS A 124 -6.69 -7.69 -32.34
C CYS A 124 -7.52 -6.68 -31.51
N PRO A 125 -8.85 -6.88 -31.37
CA PRO A 125 -9.72 -5.89 -30.71
C PRO A 125 -9.69 -6.00 -29.17
N HIS A 126 -9.00 -7.00 -28.62
CA HIS A 126 -9.03 -7.31 -27.20
C HIS A 126 -7.94 -6.61 -26.38
N LEU A 127 -7.01 -5.91 -27.04
CA LEU A 127 -5.91 -5.17 -26.43
C LEU A 127 -5.85 -3.74 -26.95
N SER A 128 -5.35 -2.84 -26.09
CA SER A 128 -4.98 -1.49 -26.55
C SER A 128 -3.78 -1.54 -27.51
N PRO A 129 -3.62 -0.55 -28.41
CA PRO A 129 -2.48 -0.50 -29.33
C PRO A 129 -1.13 -0.62 -28.63
N GLU A 130 -0.95 0.05 -27.50
CA GLU A 130 0.27 0.01 -26.69
C GLU A 130 0.54 -1.41 -26.14
N ASN A 131 -0.48 -2.05 -25.56
CA ASN A 131 -0.35 -3.41 -25.02
C ASN A 131 -0.10 -4.44 -26.14
N LEU A 132 -0.61 -4.18 -27.32
CA LEU A 132 -0.43 -5.03 -28.49
C LEU A 132 1.01 -4.96 -29.00
N GLU A 133 1.62 -3.77 -29.03
CA GLU A 133 3.03 -3.58 -29.39
C GLU A 133 3.95 -4.23 -28.37
N ASN A 134 3.68 -4.03 -27.08
CA ASN A 134 4.45 -4.65 -25.99
C ASN A 134 4.40 -6.18 -26.09
N LEU A 135 3.21 -6.75 -26.34
CA LEU A 135 3.06 -8.20 -26.46
C LEU A 135 3.77 -8.77 -27.68
N LYS A 136 3.77 -8.03 -28.81
CA LYS A 136 4.54 -8.41 -30.00
C LYS A 136 6.05 -8.40 -29.74
N ALA A 137 6.53 -7.35 -29.05
CA ALA A 137 7.94 -7.25 -28.67
C ALA A 137 8.35 -8.38 -27.73
N ASP A 138 7.47 -8.73 -26.79
CA ASP A 138 7.69 -9.82 -25.84
C ASP A 138 7.77 -11.19 -26.56
N MET A 139 6.85 -11.44 -27.49
CA MET A 139 6.89 -12.64 -28.34
C MET A 139 8.16 -12.74 -29.20
N ALA A 140 8.67 -11.60 -29.68
CA ALA A 140 9.89 -11.54 -30.50
C ALA A 140 11.17 -11.71 -29.66
N SER A 141 11.13 -11.51 -28.35
CA SER A 141 12.27 -11.61 -27.44
C SER A 141 12.84 -13.02 -27.27
N GLY A 142 12.12 -14.04 -27.75
CA GLY A 142 12.53 -15.46 -27.67
C GLY A 142 12.27 -16.14 -26.32
N TRP A 143 11.67 -15.47 -25.35
CA TRP A 143 11.32 -16.03 -24.05
C TRP A 143 10.02 -16.87 -24.06
N HIS A 144 9.29 -16.86 -25.19
CA HIS A 144 8.06 -17.63 -25.34
C HIS A 144 8.34 -19.07 -25.71
N TYR A 145 8.11 -20.01 -24.80
CA TYR A 145 8.24 -21.46 -25.05
C TYR A 145 7.14 -22.01 -25.95
N GLU A 146 5.95 -21.44 -25.86
CA GLU A 146 4.79 -21.83 -26.66
C GLU A 146 4.53 -20.75 -27.75
N LYS A 147 4.19 -21.20 -28.95
CA LYS A 147 3.86 -20.30 -30.07
C LYS A 147 2.48 -19.67 -29.91
N LYS A 148 2.27 -18.95 -28.79
CA LYS A 148 1.05 -18.20 -28.51
C LYS A 148 1.35 -16.96 -27.65
N PRO A 149 0.52 -15.92 -27.74
CA PRO A 149 0.73 -14.65 -27.07
C PRO A 149 0.84 -14.78 -25.53
N PHE A 150 -0.15 -15.41 -24.91
CA PHE A 150 -0.13 -15.72 -23.47
C PHE A 150 0.14 -17.20 -23.25
N GLN A 151 1.16 -17.49 -22.46
CA GLN A 151 1.63 -18.83 -22.19
C GLN A 151 0.64 -19.60 -21.29
N SER A 152 0.67 -20.95 -21.35
CA SER A 152 -0.22 -21.78 -20.50
C SER A 152 -0.05 -21.54 -19.01
N TRP A 153 1.19 -21.28 -18.59
CA TRP A 153 1.48 -21.01 -17.17
C TRP A 153 0.91 -19.68 -16.68
N GLU A 154 0.84 -18.65 -17.53
CA GLU A 154 0.24 -17.36 -17.19
C GLU A 154 -1.26 -17.52 -16.90
N LEU A 155 -1.99 -18.22 -17.78
CA LEU A 155 -3.39 -18.53 -17.57
C LEU A 155 -3.61 -19.38 -16.33
N SER A 156 -2.73 -20.34 -16.08
CA SER A 156 -2.82 -21.23 -14.90
C SER A 156 -2.55 -20.47 -13.61
N ASN A 157 -1.54 -19.62 -13.58
CA ASN A 157 -1.23 -18.77 -12.42
C ASN A 157 -2.36 -17.79 -12.12
N ASN A 158 -2.90 -17.14 -13.15
CA ASN A 158 -4.04 -16.23 -12.98
C ASN A 158 -5.27 -16.97 -12.45
N ASN A 159 -5.58 -18.16 -12.96
CA ASN A 159 -6.66 -18.99 -12.44
C ASN A 159 -6.44 -19.44 -10.99
N ALA A 160 -5.20 -19.73 -10.60
CA ALA A 160 -4.86 -20.06 -9.23
C ALA A 160 -5.09 -18.87 -8.29
N GLU A 161 -4.71 -17.67 -8.75
CA GLU A 161 -4.95 -16.45 -7.97
C GLU A 161 -6.45 -16.11 -7.86
N ILE A 162 -7.24 -16.28 -8.92
CA ILE A 162 -8.70 -16.16 -8.90
C ILE A 162 -9.29 -17.06 -7.81
N ARG A 163 -8.88 -18.34 -7.76
CA ARG A 163 -9.36 -19.28 -6.73
C ARG A 163 -8.99 -18.83 -5.33
N ARG A 164 -7.74 -18.39 -5.11
CA ARG A 164 -7.28 -17.88 -3.79
C ARG A 164 -8.10 -16.68 -3.34
N VAL A 165 -8.34 -15.73 -4.24
CA VAL A 165 -9.11 -14.52 -3.91
C VAL A 165 -10.56 -14.88 -3.61
N ARG A 166 -11.21 -15.77 -4.37
CA ARG A 166 -12.57 -16.26 -4.10
C ARG A 166 -12.66 -16.93 -2.73
N GLN A 167 -11.76 -17.86 -2.42
CA GLN A 167 -11.73 -18.53 -1.13
C GLN A 167 -11.53 -17.54 0.03
N ARG A 168 -10.71 -16.51 -0.18
CA ARG A 168 -10.49 -15.49 0.83
C ARG A 168 -11.73 -14.61 1.05
N ILE A 169 -12.44 -14.23 -0.01
CA ILE A 169 -13.71 -13.49 0.10
C ILE A 169 -14.71 -14.35 0.89
N GLU A 170 -14.87 -15.62 0.53
CA GLU A 170 -15.77 -16.53 1.19
C GLU A 170 -15.45 -16.71 2.69
N SER A 171 -14.16 -16.87 3.03
CA SER A 171 -13.70 -16.98 4.41
C SER A 171 -14.01 -15.71 5.23
N LEU A 172 -13.76 -14.52 4.65
CA LEU A 172 -14.06 -13.25 5.32
C LEU A 172 -15.56 -13.00 5.46
N THR A 173 -16.35 -13.37 4.45
CA THR A 173 -17.82 -13.26 4.50
C THR A 173 -18.37 -14.13 5.62
N ARG A 174 -17.93 -15.39 5.70
CA ARG A 174 -18.34 -16.29 6.80
C ARG A 174 -17.92 -15.77 8.16
N ALA A 175 -16.70 -15.23 8.28
CA ALA A 175 -16.22 -14.65 9.54
C ALA A 175 -17.07 -13.44 9.99
N ASN A 176 -17.56 -12.63 9.05
CA ASN A 176 -18.42 -11.49 9.33
C ASN A 176 -19.87 -11.90 9.63
N GLU A 177 -20.33 -13.06 9.10
CA GLU A 177 -21.67 -13.63 9.35
C GLU A 177 -21.75 -14.34 10.71
N VAL A 178 -20.63 -14.80 11.26
CA VAL A 178 -20.58 -15.30 12.63
C VAL A 178 -20.88 -14.12 13.55
N ALA A 179 -22.15 -13.97 13.90
CA ALA A 179 -22.59 -13.01 14.89
C ALA A 179 -21.73 -13.18 16.13
N TYR A 180 -21.20 -12.07 16.65
CA TYR A 180 -20.47 -12.03 17.89
C TYR A 180 -21.44 -12.48 19.00
N VAL A 181 -21.47 -13.75 19.29
CA VAL A 181 -22.17 -14.29 20.44
C VAL A 181 -21.26 -14.03 21.62
N GLY A 182 -21.46 -12.89 22.25
CA GLY A 182 -20.80 -12.59 23.52
C GLY A 182 -21.16 -13.68 24.53
N TRP A 183 -20.18 -14.17 25.26
CA TRP A 183 -20.42 -15.06 26.39
C TRP A 183 -20.96 -14.21 27.53
N GLU A 184 -22.23 -14.42 27.90
CA GLU A 184 -22.78 -13.88 29.15
C GLU A 184 -22.44 -14.84 30.27
N PHE A 185 -21.61 -14.42 31.19
CA PHE A 185 -21.42 -15.10 32.45
C PHE A 185 -22.35 -14.48 33.49
N ASP A 186 -22.94 -15.31 34.39
CA ASP A 186 -23.69 -14.83 35.53
C ASP A 186 -22.82 -13.85 36.37
N GLY A 187 -23.04 -12.56 36.18
CA GLY A 187 -22.39 -11.49 36.94
C GLY A 187 -21.33 -10.65 36.22
N GLY A 188 -21.12 -10.75 34.91
CA GLY A 188 -20.19 -9.87 34.18
C GLY A 188 -20.19 -10.04 32.66
N HIS A 189 -20.04 -8.91 31.97
CA HIS A 189 -19.72 -8.90 30.55
C HIS A 189 -18.18 -9.02 30.41
N VAL A 190 -17.71 -9.86 29.49
CA VAL A 190 -16.31 -9.91 29.03
C VAL A 190 -16.22 -9.29 27.66
#